data_fd65181075a8054e6d1fe8d67c031eec
#
_entry.id   fd65181075a8054e6d1fe8d67c031eec
#
_cell.length_a   1.000
_cell.length_b   1.000
_cell.length_c   1.000
_cell.angle_alpha   90.00
_cell.angle_beta   90.00
_cell.angle_gamma   90.00
#
_symmetry.space_group_name_H-M   'P 1'
#
loop_
_entity.id
_entity.type
_entity.pdbx_description
1 polymer ?
#
loop_
_entity_poly.entity_id
_entity_poly.type
_entity_poly.pdbx_seq_one_letter_code
_entity_poly.pdbx_strand_id
1 'polypeptide(L)'
;MAETKGKFKKAMRPIDVWGLALGAIIGWGCFVLPGNAFLPKAGPLGTALGMLIGALLIIVIALSYGYLIRKYPLSGGEFIYTKEAIGKRNAFVCGWGMILAYWSLIPLNATALALISRYLFPGIVQHGLLYQIAGWDVYAGEVVLASAFIVIMALINIRGIKEAAWLQTAIALTLVGCIFVVSFTVFCMSDWSNFAPGFPENTNWWKGVFSIVAMAPWAFIGFDCIPQSAEEYNFSHKKSTSIMISAILVAAVLYIAVCSVTAVGLKPWQELLADRNNWPTGHVVRNTLGLAGLVILGTAMFCAVISGMNAFYISTSRLMYAMAQEGSLPQWFGKLSPKYGTPKNAIIFTMAASLFAPWFGREILLWIVDMTSVGAAIVFAYTTASAAIISKRNNDTRNVWIGIIGCLCSLFFLSLLIIPGMPGYLTFQSRVVLLIWIGIGLLFYLKIRKTYVIK
;
A
#
# COMPACT_ATOMS: atom_id res chain seq x y z
N MET A 1 21.71 2.86 35.99
CA MET A 1 20.35 2.31 35.87
C MET A 1 20.00 2.20 34.39
N ALA A 2 19.96 0.99 33.84
CA ALA A 2 19.53 0.80 32.46
C ALA A 2 18.04 1.11 32.39
N GLU A 3 17.66 2.17 31.67
CA GLU A 3 16.29 2.44 31.31
C GLU A 3 15.71 1.19 30.62
N THR A 4 14.71 0.58 31.22
CA THR A 4 13.95 -0.50 30.64
C THR A 4 13.34 0.00 29.35
N LYS A 5 13.96 -0.34 28.21
CA LYS A 5 13.39 -0.12 26.87
C LYS A 5 11.97 -0.66 26.88
N GLY A 6 10.98 0.21 26.74
CA GLY A 6 9.57 -0.16 26.69
C GLY A 6 9.36 -1.19 25.58
N LYS A 7 9.02 -2.42 25.91
CA LYS A 7 8.73 -3.50 24.96
C LYS A 7 7.26 -3.40 24.54
N PHE A 8 6.99 -3.58 23.26
CA PHE A 8 5.63 -3.73 22.76
C PHE A 8 4.92 -4.94 23.41
N LYS A 9 3.61 -4.83 23.67
CA LYS A 9 2.84 -5.92 24.28
C LYS A 9 2.48 -6.97 23.21
N LYS A 10 2.79 -8.24 23.46
CA LYS A 10 2.39 -9.36 22.60
C LYS A 10 0.89 -9.60 22.71
N ALA A 11 0.13 -9.20 21.68
CA ALA A 11 -1.33 -9.27 21.69
C ALA A 11 -1.93 -9.77 20.36
N MET A 12 -1.20 -9.74 19.24
CA MET A 12 -1.73 -10.03 17.92
C MET A 12 -1.77 -11.53 17.64
N ARG A 13 -2.94 -12.04 17.24
CA ARG A 13 -3.16 -13.41 16.79
C ARG A 13 -2.84 -13.52 15.28
N PRO A 14 -2.66 -14.74 14.73
CA PRO A 14 -2.42 -14.93 13.29
C PRO A 14 -3.45 -14.27 12.39
N ILE A 15 -4.73 -14.32 12.76
CA ILE A 15 -5.82 -13.71 11.99
C ILE A 15 -5.76 -12.17 12.03
N ASP A 16 -5.32 -11.59 13.15
CA ASP A 16 -5.19 -10.14 13.29
C ASP A 16 -4.06 -9.61 12.40
N VAL A 17 -2.97 -10.37 12.31
CA VAL A 17 -1.82 -10.07 11.43
C VAL A 17 -2.20 -10.24 9.95
N TRP A 18 -2.98 -11.29 9.63
CA TRP A 18 -3.52 -11.48 8.29
C TRP A 18 -4.48 -10.35 7.89
N GLY A 19 -5.40 -9.97 8.79
CA GLY A 19 -6.31 -8.85 8.57
C GLY A 19 -5.58 -7.52 8.40
N LEU A 20 -4.47 -7.31 9.13
CA LEU A 20 -3.61 -6.13 8.99
C LEU A 20 -2.98 -6.09 7.59
N ALA A 21 -2.38 -7.20 7.15
CA ALA A 21 -1.74 -7.29 5.84
C ALA A 21 -2.75 -7.15 4.70
N LEU A 22 -3.83 -7.93 4.71
CA LEU A 22 -4.84 -7.88 3.65
C LEU A 22 -5.50 -6.51 3.57
N GLY A 23 -5.85 -5.93 4.71
CA GLY A 23 -6.46 -4.60 4.76
C GLY A 23 -5.49 -3.47 4.41
N ALA A 24 -4.17 -3.68 4.51
CA ALA A 24 -3.18 -2.77 3.96
C ALA A 24 -3.06 -2.91 2.44
N ILE A 25 -3.06 -4.14 1.93
CA ILE A 25 -2.95 -4.43 0.48
C ILE A 25 -4.20 -3.94 -0.26
N ILE A 26 -5.40 -4.23 0.25
CA ILE A 26 -6.65 -3.81 -0.40
C ILE A 26 -7.01 -2.40 0.05
N GLY A 27 -6.55 -1.42 -0.71
CA GLY A 27 -6.92 -0.01 -0.57
C GLY A 27 -8.01 0.41 -1.58
N TRP A 28 -8.25 1.71 -1.65
CA TRP A 28 -9.18 2.33 -2.60
C TRP A 28 -8.93 1.93 -4.06
N GLY A 29 -7.67 1.68 -4.41
CA GLY A 29 -7.27 1.38 -5.78
C GLY A 29 -7.89 0.11 -6.34
N CYS A 30 -8.22 -0.86 -5.49
CA CYS A 30 -8.95 -2.06 -5.90
C CYS A 30 -10.32 -1.73 -6.52
N PHE A 31 -10.95 -0.65 -6.08
CA PHE A 31 -12.31 -0.25 -6.50
C PHE A 31 -12.32 0.81 -7.60
N VAL A 32 -11.30 1.64 -7.67
CA VAL A 32 -11.25 2.82 -8.58
C VAL A 32 -10.40 2.58 -9.80
N LEU A 33 -9.26 1.91 -9.66
CA LEU A 33 -8.33 1.69 -10.77
C LEU A 33 -8.80 0.69 -11.85
N PRO A 34 -9.71 -0.27 -11.60
CA PRO A 34 -10.24 -1.11 -12.67
C PRO A 34 -10.67 -0.31 -13.90
N GLY A 35 -11.55 0.66 -13.75
CA GLY A 35 -12.01 1.47 -14.87
C GLY A 35 -11.07 2.61 -15.28
N ASN A 36 -10.27 3.14 -14.33
CA ASN A 36 -9.46 4.33 -14.58
C ASN A 36 -8.03 4.05 -15.05
N ALA A 37 -7.52 2.84 -14.81
CA ALA A 37 -6.14 2.49 -15.15
C ALA A 37 -5.97 1.07 -15.70
N PHE A 38 -6.62 0.06 -15.11
CA PHE A 38 -6.34 -1.33 -15.46
C PHE A 38 -6.95 -1.71 -16.81
N LEU A 39 -8.27 -1.57 -16.96
CA LEU A 39 -8.95 -1.88 -18.21
C LEU A 39 -8.44 -1.04 -19.39
N PRO A 40 -8.24 0.30 -19.26
CA PRO A 40 -7.69 1.09 -20.37
C PRO A 40 -6.32 0.65 -20.83
N LYS A 41 -5.45 0.17 -19.91
CA LYS A 41 -4.08 -0.23 -20.22
C LYS A 41 -3.95 -1.67 -20.71
N ALA A 42 -4.72 -2.58 -20.13
CA ALA A 42 -4.47 -4.02 -20.30
C ALA A 42 -5.71 -4.83 -20.72
N GLY A 43 -6.90 -4.26 -20.62
CA GLY A 43 -8.14 -5.02 -20.74
C GLY A 43 -8.35 -5.98 -19.54
N PRO A 44 -9.47 -6.71 -19.53
CA PRO A 44 -9.77 -7.58 -18.38
C PRO A 44 -8.80 -8.78 -18.28
N LEU A 45 -8.50 -9.45 -19.38
CA LEU A 45 -7.57 -10.59 -19.38
C LEU A 45 -6.12 -10.15 -19.10
N GLY A 46 -5.70 -9.04 -19.70
CA GLY A 46 -4.37 -8.47 -19.43
C GLY A 46 -4.19 -8.03 -18.00
N THR A 47 -5.24 -7.48 -17.37
CA THR A 47 -5.23 -7.14 -15.94
C THR A 47 -5.12 -8.39 -15.07
N ALA A 48 -5.93 -9.43 -15.36
CA ALA A 48 -5.88 -10.69 -14.60
C ALA A 48 -4.48 -11.33 -14.67
N LEU A 49 -3.91 -11.44 -15.87
CA LEU A 49 -2.55 -11.98 -16.06
C LEU A 49 -1.49 -11.11 -15.37
N GLY A 50 -1.57 -9.79 -15.49
CA GLY A 50 -0.64 -8.87 -14.86
C GLY A 50 -0.68 -8.94 -13.33
N MET A 51 -1.86 -9.03 -12.73
CA MET A 51 -2.04 -9.20 -11.28
C MET A 51 -1.52 -10.56 -10.79
N LEU A 52 -1.77 -11.64 -11.53
CA LEU A 52 -1.24 -12.97 -11.18
C LEU A 52 0.29 -13.02 -11.27
N ILE A 53 0.88 -12.52 -12.36
CA ILE A 53 2.34 -12.46 -12.52
C ILE A 53 2.93 -11.58 -11.42
N GLY A 54 2.37 -10.39 -11.18
CA GLY A 54 2.79 -9.49 -10.12
C GLY A 54 2.75 -10.15 -8.75
N ALA A 55 1.65 -10.84 -8.41
CA ALA A 55 1.50 -11.57 -7.16
C ALA A 55 2.57 -12.67 -6.99
N LEU A 56 2.85 -13.45 -8.05
CA LEU A 56 3.88 -14.50 -8.01
C LEU A 56 5.27 -13.91 -7.76
N LEU A 57 5.63 -12.81 -8.42
CA LEU A 57 6.90 -12.12 -8.18
C LEU A 57 6.99 -11.57 -6.74
N ILE A 58 5.91 -11.00 -6.23
CA ILE A 58 5.84 -10.51 -4.84
C ILE A 58 5.89 -11.67 -3.83
N ILE A 59 5.32 -12.84 -4.13
CA ILE A 59 5.44 -14.03 -3.27
C ILE A 59 6.90 -14.48 -3.14
N VAL A 60 7.67 -14.45 -4.23
CA VAL A 60 9.11 -14.76 -4.16
C VAL A 60 9.84 -13.79 -3.22
N ILE A 61 9.50 -12.50 -3.28
CA ILE A 61 10.01 -11.48 -2.37
C ILE A 61 9.58 -11.79 -0.92
N ALA A 62 8.30 -12.11 -0.70
CA ALA A 62 7.74 -12.41 0.63
C ALA A 62 8.39 -13.63 1.30
N LEU A 63 8.90 -14.60 0.52
CA LEU A 63 9.69 -15.72 1.08
C LEU A 63 10.97 -15.21 1.77
N SER A 64 11.64 -14.20 1.22
CA SER A 64 12.80 -13.56 1.83
C SER A 64 12.43 -12.85 3.14
N TYR A 65 11.30 -12.14 3.16
CA TYR A 65 10.75 -11.54 4.38
C TYR A 65 10.45 -12.58 5.45
N GLY A 66 9.84 -13.71 5.05
CA GLY A 66 9.55 -14.82 5.94
C GLY A 66 10.80 -15.46 6.55
N TYR A 67 11.92 -15.49 5.83
CA TYR A 67 13.21 -15.91 6.38
C TYR A 67 13.73 -14.90 7.39
N LEU A 68 13.72 -13.61 7.04
CA LEU A 68 14.30 -12.53 7.85
C LEU A 68 13.53 -12.30 9.16
N ILE A 69 12.19 -12.33 9.14
CA ILE A 69 11.37 -12.15 10.36
C ILE A 69 11.61 -13.26 11.39
N ARG A 70 11.97 -14.48 10.94
CA ARG A 70 12.35 -15.57 11.86
C ARG A 70 13.72 -15.35 12.51
N LYS A 71 14.63 -14.66 11.82
CA LYS A 71 15.98 -14.37 12.32
C LYS A 71 16.02 -13.11 13.18
N TYR A 72 15.27 -12.09 12.78
CA TYR A 72 15.22 -10.78 13.42
C TYR A 72 13.77 -10.35 13.65
N PRO A 73 13.08 -10.88 14.69
CA PRO A 73 11.69 -10.55 14.98
C PRO A 73 11.58 -9.19 15.71
N LEU A 74 12.08 -8.15 15.08
CA LEU A 74 12.15 -6.79 15.62
C LEU A 74 11.32 -5.83 14.79
N SER A 75 10.68 -4.86 15.45
CA SER A 75 10.01 -3.75 14.78
C SER A 75 11.01 -2.93 13.97
N GLY A 76 10.57 -2.39 12.83
CA GLY A 76 11.45 -1.73 11.88
C GLY A 76 11.86 -2.61 10.69
N GLY A 77 11.49 -3.91 10.69
CA GLY A 77 11.52 -4.82 9.54
C GLY A 77 12.73 -4.63 8.63
N GLU A 78 12.48 -4.18 7.41
CA GLU A 78 13.43 -4.02 6.31
C GLU A 78 14.64 -3.14 6.68
N PHE A 79 14.41 -2.10 7.48
CA PHE A 79 15.48 -1.23 7.97
C PHE A 79 16.46 -2.03 8.85
N ILE A 80 15.94 -2.84 9.78
CA ILE A 80 16.76 -3.69 10.66
C ILE A 80 17.50 -4.76 9.84
N TYR A 81 16.79 -5.41 8.91
CA TYR A 81 17.38 -6.44 8.06
C TYR A 81 18.54 -5.90 7.22
N THR A 82 18.35 -4.74 6.61
CA THR A 82 19.39 -4.07 5.81
C THR A 82 20.57 -3.61 6.68
N LYS A 83 20.28 -3.13 7.88
CA LYS A 83 21.32 -2.73 8.84
C LYS A 83 22.25 -3.91 9.20
N GLU A 84 21.67 -5.07 9.52
CA GLU A 84 22.40 -6.28 9.91
C GLU A 84 23.15 -6.92 8.74
N ALA A 85 22.63 -6.82 7.53
CA ALA A 85 23.23 -7.41 6.33
C ALA A 85 24.31 -6.52 5.71
N ILE A 86 24.01 -5.25 5.49
CA ILE A 86 24.74 -4.34 4.59
C ILE A 86 25.28 -3.10 5.35
N GLY A 87 24.72 -2.80 6.52
CA GLY A 87 25.18 -1.71 7.38
C GLY A 87 24.30 -0.46 7.38
N LYS A 88 24.59 0.46 8.30
CA LYS A 88 23.75 1.62 8.65
C LYS A 88 23.42 2.57 7.49
N ARG A 89 24.37 2.80 6.56
CA ARG A 89 24.16 3.71 5.42
C ARG A 89 23.05 3.19 4.49
N ASN A 90 23.16 1.93 4.11
CA ASN A 90 22.17 1.28 3.24
C ASN A 90 20.82 1.11 3.95
N ALA A 91 20.84 0.82 5.26
CA ALA A 91 19.64 0.79 6.08
C ALA A 91 18.91 2.13 6.10
N PHE A 92 19.62 3.27 6.14
CA PHE A 92 19.00 4.59 6.03
C PHE A 92 18.27 4.74 4.69
N VAL A 93 18.91 4.38 3.57
CA VAL A 93 18.29 4.47 2.23
C VAL A 93 17.04 3.57 2.15
N CYS A 94 17.16 2.33 2.63
CA CYS A 94 16.04 1.39 2.70
C CYS A 94 14.88 1.95 3.54
N GLY A 95 15.15 2.39 4.76
CA GLY A 95 14.15 2.96 5.66
C GLY A 95 13.52 4.24 5.12
N TRP A 96 14.30 5.12 4.47
CA TRP A 96 13.81 6.35 3.85
C TRP A 96 12.88 6.07 2.66
N GLY A 97 13.23 5.08 1.83
CA GLY A 97 12.35 4.58 0.76
C GLY A 97 11.06 4.00 1.30
N MET A 98 11.13 3.26 2.42
CA MET A 98 9.94 2.66 3.02
C MET A 98 9.05 3.69 3.74
N ILE A 99 9.63 4.74 4.34
CA ILE A 99 8.83 5.87 4.86
C ILE A 99 8.03 6.51 3.73
N LEU A 100 8.63 6.73 2.55
CA LEU A 100 7.91 7.23 1.38
C LEU A 100 6.74 6.32 1.03
N ALA A 101 7.02 5.03 0.89
CA ALA A 101 6.05 4.03 0.45
C ALA A 101 4.86 3.93 1.42
N TYR A 102 5.10 3.87 2.73
CA TYR A 102 4.03 3.76 3.72
C TYR A 102 3.30 5.08 3.98
N TRP A 103 4.06 6.17 4.18
CA TRP A 103 3.46 7.46 4.49
C TRP A 103 2.54 7.94 3.37
N SER A 104 2.96 7.81 2.13
CA SER A 104 2.19 8.29 0.97
C SER A 104 0.81 7.64 0.84
N LEU A 105 0.65 6.41 1.32
CA LEU A 105 -0.61 5.68 1.28
C LEU A 105 -1.66 6.19 2.30
N ILE A 106 -1.26 6.89 3.34
CA ILE A 106 -2.19 7.47 4.31
C ILE A 106 -3.03 8.59 3.66
N PRO A 107 -2.43 9.66 3.12
CA PRO A 107 -3.21 10.70 2.46
C PRO A 107 -3.89 10.20 1.18
N LEU A 108 -3.29 9.23 0.48
CA LEU A 108 -3.87 8.61 -0.70
C LEU A 108 -5.22 7.95 -0.38
N ASN A 109 -5.30 7.18 0.71
CA ASN A 109 -6.55 6.59 1.16
C ASN A 109 -7.54 7.65 1.66
N ALA A 110 -7.09 8.68 2.36
CA ALA A 110 -7.96 9.74 2.86
C ALA A 110 -8.63 10.54 1.73
N THR A 111 -7.88 10.88 0.68
CA THR A 111 -8.42 11.61 -0.48
C THR A 111 -9.38 10.77 -1.33
N ALA A 112 -9.26 9.43 -1.29
CA ALA A 112 -10.22 8.55 -1.92
C ALA A 112 -11.62 8.63 -1.28
N LEU A 113 -11.74 9.01 -0.01
CA LEU A 113 -13.04 9.24 0.63
C LEU A 113 -13.83 10.38 -0.05
N ALA A 114 -13.15 11.41 -0.51
CA ALA A 114 -13.79 12.49 -1.28
C ALA A 114 -14.41 11.94 -2.57
N LEU A 115 -13.69 11.07 -3.29
CA LEU A 115 -14.20 10.42 -4.49
C LEU A 115 -15.42 9.53 -4.19
N ILE A 116 -15.37 8.74 -3.12
CA ILE A 116 -16.50 7.90 -2.69
C ILE A 116 -17.72 8.76 -2.36
N SER A 117 -17.50 9.85 -1.63
CA SER A 117 -18.59 10.72 -1.17
C SER A 117 -19.30 11.42 -2.33
N ARG A 118 -18.62 11.75 -3.42
CA ARG A 118 -19.24 12.27 -4.65
C ARG A 118 -20.29 11.32 -5.22
N TYR A 119 -20.06 10.00 -5.08
CA TYR A 119 -20.95 8.96 -5.61
C TYR A 119 -22.06 8.55 -4.65
N LEU A 120 -21.72 8.35 -3.37
CA LEU A 120 -22.68 7.92 -2.36
C LEU A 120 -23.58 9.06 -1.89
N PHE A 121 -23.05 10.27 -1.83
CA PHE A 121 -23.71 11.46 -1.29
C PHE A 121 -23.51 12.67 -2.20
N PRO A 122 -24.06 12.65 -3.43
CA PRO A 122 -23.87 13.74 -4.38
C PRO A 122 -24.26 15.09 -3.77
N GLY A 123 -23.40 16.10 -3.91
CA GLY A 123 -23.63 17.44 -3.41
C GLY A 123 -23.37 17.68 -1.93
N ILE A 124 -23.27 16.66 -1.06
CA ILE A 124 -23.08 16.87 0.39
C ILE A 124 -21.70 17.44 0.71
N VAL A 125 -20.64 16.93 0.08
CA VAL A 125 -19.26 17.39 0.34
C VAL A 125 -18.71 18.30 -0.75
N GLN A 126 -19.42 18.46 -1.86
CA GLN A 126 -19.04 19.31 -2.98
C GLN A 126 -19.50 20.76 -2.74
N HIS A 127 -19.16 21.32 -1.58
CA HIS A 127 -19.42 22.71 -1.21
C HIS A 127 -18.13 23.50 -1.11
N GLY A 128 -18.18 24.78 -1.53
CA GLY A 128 -17.05 25.69 -1.48
C GLY A 128 -15.96 25.27 -2.47
N LEU A 129 -16.23 25.46 -3.77
CA LEU A 129 -15.20 25.30 -4.80
C LEU A 129 -14.03 26.25 -4.51
N LEU A 130 -12.83 25.70 -4.32
CA LEU A 130 -11.63 26.47 -4.03
C LEU A 130 -10.88 26.83 -5.31
N TYR A 131 -10.57 25.83 -6.10
CA TYR A 131 -9.81 25.96 -7.35
C TYR A 131 -9.91 24.65 -8.16
N GLN A 132 -9.33 24.68 -9.36
CA GLN A 132 -9.19 23.52 -10.22
C GLN A 132 -7.71 23.18 -10.45
N ILE A 133 -7.34 21.91 -10.31
CA ILE A 133 -5.99 21.39 -10.61
C ILE A 133 -6.12 20.30 -11.66
N ALA A 134 -5.40 20.45 -12.77
CA ALA A 134 -5.35 19.45 -13.85
C ALA A 134 -6.76 18.99 -14.32
N GLY A 135 -7.72 19.94 -14.39
CA GLY A 135 -9.11 19.65 -14.77
C GLY A 135 -9.98 19.04 -13.68
N TRP A 136 -9.49 18.95 -12.44
CA TRP A 136 -10.23 18.44 -11.29
C TRP A 136 -10.59 19.56 -10.31
N ASP A 137 -11.87 19.68 -9.99
CA ASP A 137 -12.39 20.65 -9.02
C ASP A 137 -12.07 20.21 -7.60
N VAL A 138 -11.46 21.08 -6.81
CA VAL A 138 -11.16 20.89 -5.39
C VAL A 138 -12.16 21.64 -4.54
N TYR A 139 -12.93 20.94 -3.72
CA TYR A 139 -13.94 21.52 -2.84
C TYR A 139 -13.47 21.55 -1.38
N ALA A 140 -13.78 22.64 -0.67
CA ALA A 140 -13.46 22.77 0.75
C ALA A 140 -14.04 21.62 1.60
N GLY A 141 -15.28 21.20 1.32
CA GLY A 141 -15.92 20.09 2.02
C GLY A 141 -15.15 18.77 1.88
N GLU A 142 -14.57 18.51 0.71
CA GLU A 142 -13.75 17.30 0.47
C GLU A 142 -12.42 17.36 1.20
N VAL A 143 -11.78 18.52 1.21
CA VAL A 143 -10.53 18.77 1.97
C VAL A 143 -10.77 18.57 3.46
N VAL A 144 -11.87 19.09 4.00
CA VAL A 144 -12.26 18.92 5.41
C VAL A 144 -12.53 17.46 5.72
N LEU A 145 -13.29 16.74 4.87
CA LEU A 145 -13.57 15.32 5.06
C LEU A 145 -12.28 14.49 5.12
N ALA A 146 -11.41 14.62 4.12
CA ALA A 146 -10.15 13.88 4.08
C ALA A 146 -9.24 14.23 5.28
N SER A 147 -9.13 15.52 5.60
CA SER A 147 -8.34 15.99 6.76
C SER A 147 -8.87 15.47 8.08
N ALA A 148 -10.19 15.46 8.27
CA ALA A 148 -10.83 14.91 9.47
C ALA A 148 -10.49 13.42 9.64
N PHE A 149 -10.56 12.62 8.58
CA PHE A 149 -10.20 11.21 8.64
C PHE A 149 -8.71 10.99 8.94
N ILE A 150 -7.80 11.79 8.36
CA ILE A 150 -6.36 11.74 8.69
C ILE A 150 -6.16 11.96 10.19
N VAL A 151 -6.82 12.98 10.77
CA VAL A 151 -6.70 13.30 12.20
C VAL A 151 -7.32 12.21 13.07
N ILE A 152 -8.54 11.75 12.75
CA ILE A 152 -9.24 10.70 13.51
C ILE A 152 -8.39 9.42 13.56
N MET A 153 -7.85 8.99 12.42
CA MET A 153 -7.02 7.79 12.35
C MET A 153 -5.70 7.96 13.12
N ALA A 154 -5.10 9.15 13.11
CA ALA A 154 -3.94 9.45 13.93
C ALA A 154 -4.26 9.36 15.44
N LEU A 155 -5.39 9.92 15.87
CA LEU A 155 -5.83 9.88 17.29
C LEU A 155 -6.11 8.44 17.76
N ILE A 156 -6.74 7.61 16.90
CA ILE A 156 -6.97 6.19 17.20
C ILE A 156 -5.61 5.48 17.38
N ASN A 157 -4.67 5.70 16.47
CA ASN A 157 -3.35 5.07 16.52
C ASN A 157 -2.49 5.54 17.71
N ILE A 158 -2.66 6.78 18.18
CA ILE A 158 -2.01 7.28 19.41
C ILE A 158 -2.54 6.54 20.64
N ARG A 159 -3.85 6.22 20.71
CA ARG A 159 -4.48 5.57 21.85
C ARG A 159 -4.13 4.10 22.03
N GLY A 160 -3.63 3.42 20.97
CA GLY A 160 -3.06 2.08 21.10
C GLY A 160 -3.81 0.96 20.36
N ILE A 161 -3.21 -0.24 20.34
CA ILE A 161 -3.42 -1.31 19.35
C ILE A 161 -4.40 -2.41 19.79
N LYS A 162 -4.68 -2.61 21.08
CA LYS A 162 -5.49 -3.76 21.52
C LYS A 162 -6.89 -3.79 20.88
N GLU A 163 -7.52 -2.64 20.83
CA GLU A 163 -8.84 -2.46 20.24
C GLU A 163 -8.75 -2.38 18.71
N ALA A 164 -7.61 -1.87 18.21
CA ALA A 164 -7.36 -1.74 16.78
C ALA A 164 -7.15 -3.07 16.05
N ALA A 165 -6.57 -4.10 16.68
CA ALA A 165 -6.31 -5.39 16.02
C ALA A 165 -7.60 -6.18 15.75
N TRP A 166 -8.53 -6.26 16.72
CA TRP A 166 -9.84 -6.89 16.50
C TRP A 166 -10.66 -6.13 15.45
N LEU A 167 -10.70 -4.80 15.58
CA LEU A 167 -11.41 -3.95 14.62
C LEU A 167 -10.84 -4.12 13.22
N GLN A 168 -9.51 -4.19 13.09
CA GLN A 168 -8.83 -4.43 11.82
C GLN A 168 -9.26 -5.76 11.18
N THR A 169 -9.35 -6.83 11.97
CA THR A 169 -9.81 -8.14 11.51
C THR A 169 -11.26 -8.09 11.04
N ALA A 170 -12.14 -7.48 11.83
CA ALA A 170 -13.55 -7.34 11.48
C ALA A 170 -13.72 -6.54 10.17
N ILE A 171 -13.00 -5.42 10.02
CA ILE A 171 -13.01 -4.60 8.82
C ILE A 171 -12.51 -5.40 7.60
N ALA A 172 -11.41 -6.15 7.73
CA ALA A 172 -10.86 -6.95 6.63
C ALA A 172 -11.84 -8.08 6.19
N LEU A 173 -12.48 -8.75 7.13
CA LEU A 173 -13.49 -9.78 6.81
C LEU A 173 -14.75 -9.18 6.17
N THR A 174 -15.22 -8.03 6.65
CA THR A 174 -16.34 -7.31 6.04
C THR A 174 -15.99 -6.90 4.60
N LEU A 175 -14.80 -6.37 4.38
CA LEU A 175 -14.29 -6.02 3.05
C LEU A 175 -14.35 -7.21 2.08
N VAL A 176 -13.79 -8.35 2.49
CA VAL A 176 -13.78 -9.58 1.67
C VAL A 176 -15.21 -10.05 1.40
N GLY A 177 -16.06 -10.07 2.42
CA GLY A 177 -17.46 -10.48 2.30
C GLY A 177 -18.25 -9.59 1.34
N CYS A 178 -18.09 -8.27 1.44
CA CYS A 178 -18.76 -7.32 0.53
C CYS A 178 -18.29 -7.49 -0.92
N ILE A 179 -16.99 -7.63 -1.17
CA ILE A 179 -16.47 -7.88 -2.54
C ILE A 179 -17.01 -9.21 -3.07
N PHE A 180 -16.99 -10.25 -2.24
CA PHE A 180 -17.53 -11.56 -2.64
C PHE A 180 -19.00 -11.47 -3.05
N VAL A 181 -19.84 -10.86 -2.22
CA VAL A 181 -21.29 -10.69 -2.50
C VAL A 181 -21.51 -9.91 -3.80
N VAL A 182 -20.84 -8.74 -3.95
CA VAL A 182 -20.97 -7.92 -5.16
C VAL A 182 -20.50 -8.69 -6.39
N SER A 183 -19.31 -9.32 -6.33
CA SER A 183 -18.75 -10.03 -7.48
C SER A 183 -19.59 -11.23 -7.88
N PHE A 184 -20.00 -12.05 -6.91
CA PHE A 184 -20.82 -13.22 -7.16
C PHE A 184 -22.16 -12.83 -7.82
N THR A 185 -22.84 -11.82 -7.27
CA THR A 185 -24.14 -11.40 -7.78
C THR A 185 -24.02 -10.78 -9.18
N VAL A 186 -23.04 -9.90 -9.41
CA VAL A 186 -22.81 -9.33 -10.75
C VAL A 186 -22.49 -10.43 -11.76
N PHE A 187 -21.61 -11.39 -11.43
CA PHE A 187 -21.27 -12.49 -12.34
C PHE A 187 -22.44 -13.38 -12.71
N CYS A 188 -23.40 -13.58 -11.79
CA CYS A 188 -24.62 -14.31 -12.07
C CYS A 188 -25.62 -13.54 -12.95
N MET A 189 -25.57 -12.20 -12.95
CA MET A 189 -26.55 -11.34 -13.66
C MET A 189 -26.00 -10.77 -14.97
N SER A 190 -24.68 -10.85 -15.22
CA SER A 190 -24.03 -10.18 -16.35
C SER A 190 -23.91 -11.09 -17.56
N ASP A 191 -23.86 -10.46 -18.73
CA ASP A 191 -23.50 -11.14 -19.98
C ASP A 191 -21.97 -11.18 -20.11
N TRP A 192 -21.40 -12.38 -20.07
CA TRP A 192 -19.97 -12.60 -20.19
C TRP A 192 -19.40 -12.25 -21.57
N SER A 193 -20.24 -12.03 -22.59
CA SER A 193 -19.79 -11.48 -23.88
C SER A 193 -19.17 -10.10 -23.73
N ASN A 194 -19.57 -9.32 -22.73
CA ASN A 194 -19.02 -7.99 -22.40
C ASN A 194 -17.54 -8.03 -22.00
N PHE A 195 -17.02 -9.20 -21.61
CA PHE A 195 -15.59 -9.39 -21.29
C PHE A 195 -14.69 -9.31 -22.53
N ALA A 196 -15.23 -9.53 -23.70
CA ALA A 196 -14.50 -9.43 -24.95
C ALA A 196 -14.40 -7.97 -25.45
N PRO A 197 -13.26 -7.60 -26.06
CA PRO A 197 -12.02 -8.36 -26.21
C PRO A 197 -11.23 -8.40 -24.90
N GLY A 198 -10.49 -9.49 -24.66
CA GLY A 198 -9.69 -9.66 -23.43
C GLY A 198 -8.54 -8.66 -23.27
N PHE A 199 -8.09 -8.05 -24.38
CA PHE A 199 -7.02 -7.06 -24.46
C PHE A 199 -7.49 -5.85 -25.28
N PRO A 200 -6.91 -4.64 -25.05
CA PRO A 200 -7.21 -3.47 -25.87
C PRO A 200 -6.75 -3.68 -27.34
N GLU A 201 -7.59 -3.31 -28.30
CA GLU A 201 -7.32 -3.57 -29.74
C GLU A 201 -6.09 -2.85 -30.28
N ASN A 202 -5.80 -1.65 -29.79
CA ASN A 202 -4.72 -0.79 -30.28
C ASN A 202 -3.42 -0.90 -29.49
N THR A 203 -3.27 -1.92 -28.63
CA THR A 203 -2.11 -2.05 -27.75
C THR A 203 -1.56 -3.47 -27.81
N ASN A 204 -0.24 -3.61 -27.89
CA ASN A 204 0.39 -4.92 -27.76
C ASN A 204 0.02 -5.52 -26.40
N TRP A 205 -0.58 -6.71 -26.40
CA TRP A 205 -1.06 -7.39 -25.20
C TRP A 205 -0.01 -7.45 -24.07
N TRP A 206 1.26 -7.73 -24.41
CA TRP A 206 2.35 -7.81 -23.43
C TRP A 206 2.65 -6.46 -22.78
N LYS A 207 2.56 -5.33 -23.50
CA LYS A 207 2.73 -3.99 -22.92
C LYS A 207 1.65 -3.72 -21.89
N GLY A 208 0.40 -4.10 -22.18
CA GLY A 208 -0.71 -4.02 -21.24
C GLY A 208 -0.43 -4.84 -19.99
N VAL A 209 -0.11 -6.13 -20.13
CA VAL A 209 0.21 -7.02 -19.01
C VAL A 209 1.34 -6.46 -18.16
N PHE A 210 2.47 -6.08 -18.77
CA PHE A 210 3.61 -5.54 -18.02
C PHE A 210 3.37 -4.15 -17.41
N SER A 211 2.43 -3.36 -17.95
CA SER A 211 2.01 -2.12 -17.29
C SER A 211 1.29 -2.40 -15.95
N ILE A 212 0.54 -3.49 -15.85
CA ILE A 212 -0.08 -3.94 -14.59
C ILE A 212 0.98 -4.55 -13.67
N VAL A 213 1.90 -5.38 -14.20
CA VAL A 213 3.03 -5.91 -13.42
C VAL A 213 3.86 -4.79 -12.79
N ALA A 214 4.12 -3.70 -13.51
CA ALA A 214 4.85 -2.55 -12.98
C ALA A 214 4.17 -1.88 -11.78
N MET A 215 2.85 -2.01 -11.65
CA MET A 215 2.08 -1.50 -10.52
C MET A 215 2.06 -2.48 -9.32
N ALA A 216 2.54 -3.72 -9.47
CA ALA A 216 2.49 -4.73 -8.41
C ALA A 216 3.20 -4.31 -7.11
N PRO A 217 4.37 -3.64 -7.10
CA PRO A 217 4.97 -3.16 -5.86
C PRO A 217 4.05 -2.27 -5.04
N TRP A 218 3.27 -1.39 -5.71
CA TRP A 218 2.24 -0.59 -5.05
C TRP A 218 0.98 -1.41 -4.72
N ALA A 219 0.50 -2.25 -5.64
CA ALA A 219 -0.76 -2.98 -5.48
C ALA A 219 -0.72 -4.00 -4.34
N PHE A 220 0.45 -4.56 -4.05
CA PHE A 220 0.63 -5.58 -3.00
C PHE A 220 1.38 -5.08 -1.77
N ILE A 221 1.79 -3.79 -1.71
CA ILE A 221 2.36 -3.22 -0.49
C ILE A 221 1.36 -3.37 0.66
N GLY A 222 1.85 -3.81 1.81
CA GLY A 222 1.01 -4.13 2.97
C GLY A 222 1.32 -5.51 3.55
N PHE A 223 1.77 -6.49 2.76
CA PHE A 223 2.28 -7.76 3.30
C PHE A 223 3.53 -7.51 4.17
N ASP A 224 4.28 -6.50 3.86
CA ASP A 224 5.48 -5.99 4.53
C ASP A 224 5.17 -5.16 5.79
N CYS A 225 3.91 -4.83 6.08
CA CYS A 225 3.48 -4.36 7.40
C CYS A 225 3.63 -5.44 8.49
N ILE A 226 3.65 -6.72 8.10
CA ILE A 226 3.84 -7.85 9.00
C ILE A 226 5.16 -7.75 9.79
N PRO A 227 6.34 -7.59 9.19
CA PRO A 227 7.57 -7.39 9.93
C PRO A 227 7.58 -6.18 10.86
N GLN A 228 6.87 -5.11 10.53
CA GLN A 228 6.84 -3.90 11.34
C GLN A 228 6.21 -4.10 12.72
N SER A 229 5.32 -5.08 12.86
CA SER A 229 4.64 -5.43 14.11
C SER A 229 5.13 -6.75 14.73
N ALA A 230 6.28 -7.26 14.30
CA ALA A 230 6.77 -8.59 14.68
C ALA A 230 6.93 -8.79 16.21
N GLU A 231 7.27 -7.75 16.96
CA GLU A 231 7.40 -7.80 18.42
C GLU A 231 6.06 -8.00 19.14
N GLU A 232 4.93 -7.74 18.48
CA GLU A 232 3.59 -7.79 19.06
C GLU A 232 2.90 -9.16 18.88
N TYR A 233 3.55 -10.13 18.23
CA TYR A 233 2.96 -11.45 17.96
C TYR A 233 2.93 -12.34 19.19
N ASN A 234 1.79 -12.98 19.40
CA ASN A 234 1.59 -14.01 20.43
C ASN A 234 1.77 -15.45 19.87
N PHE A 235 2.30 -15.58 18.66
CA PHE A 235 2.50 -16.84 17.96
C PHE A 235 3.91 -16.95 17.36
N SER A 236 4.25 -18.16 16.88
CA SER A 236 5.56 -18.41 16.26
C SER A 236 5.71 -17.67 14.92
N HIS A 237 6.79 -16.93 14.74
CA HIS A 237 7.13 -16.20 13.51
C HIS A 237 7.27 -17.12 12.26
N LYS A 238 7.31 -18.45 12.45
CA LYS A 238 7.26 -19.40 11.33
C LYS A 238 5.97 -19.28 10.52
N LYS A 239 4.85 -18.88 11.15
CA LYS A 239 3.56 -18.68 10.48
C LYS A 239 3.50 -17.41 9.64
N SER A 240 4.38 -16.43 9.87
CA SER A 240 4.35 -15.13 9.17
C SER A 240 4.47 -15.28 7.65
N THR A 241 5.29 -16.22 7.17
CA THR A 241 5.43 -16.49 5.72
C THR A 241 4.11 -16.93 5.10
N SER A 242 3.41 -17.90 5.72
CA SER A 242 2.12 -18.38 5.21
C SER A 242 1.05 -17.27 5.27
N ILE A 243 1.07 -16.44 6.31
CA ILE A 243 0.16 -15.30 6.45
C ILE A 243 0.40 -14.28 5.32
N MET A 244 1.67 -13.93 5.01
CA MET A 244 2.00 -13.04 3.90
C MET A 244 1.52 -13.60 2.56
N ILE A 245 1.85 -14.85 2.25
CA ILE A 245 1.49 -15.49 0.98
C ILE A 245 -0.04 -15.54 0.83
N SER A 246 -0.77 -15.96 1.87
CA SER A 246 -2.23 -16.02 1.81
C SER A 246 -2.87 -14.66 1.62
N ALA A 247 -2.35 -13.60 2.26
CA ALA A 247 -2.84 -12.24 2.07
C ALA A 247 -2.61 -11.75 0.63
N ILE A 248 -1.44 -12.01 0.04
CA ILE A 248 -1.11 -11.65 -1.35
C ILE A 248 -2.04 -12.39 -2.34
N LEU A 249 -2.23 -13.70 -2.16
CA LEU A 249 -3.09 -14.49 -3.04
C LEU A 249 -4.55 -14.05 -2.98
N VAL A 250 -5.08 -13.84 -1.77
CA VAL A 250 -6.45 -13.33 -1.59
C VAL A 250 -6.58 -11.95 -2.21
N ALA A 251 -5.61 -11.06 -2.01
CA ALA A 251 -5.61 -9.74 -2.62
C ALA A 251 -5.62 -9.80 -4.16
N ALA A 252 -4.80 -10.66 -4.77
CA ALA A 252 -4.79 -10.83 -6.22
C ALA A 252 -6.17 -11.28 -6.76
N VAL A 253 -6.80 -12.24 -6.08
CA VAL A 253 -8.17 -12.69 -6.44
C VAL A 253 -9.18 -11.54 -6.32
N LEU A 254 -9.11 -10.74 -5.26
CA LEU A 254 -10.02 -9.60 -5.08
C LEU A 254 -9.82 -8.52 -6.13
N TYR A 255 -8.57 -8.17 -6.48
CA TYR A 255 -8.27 -7.24 -7.58
C TYR A 255 -8.83 -7.73 -8.92
N ILE A 256 -8.61 -9.00 -9.24
CA ILE A 256 -9.12 -9.63 -10.47
C ILE A 256 -10.65 -9.64 -10.47
N ALA A 257 -11.28 -10.00 -9.35
CA ALA A 257 -12.74 -10.05 -9.22
C ALA A 257 -13.38 -8.68 -9.46
N VAL A 258 -12.88 -7.62 -8.79
CA VAL A 258 -13.44 -6.26 -8.96
C VAL A 258 -13.18 -5.72 -10.37
N CYS A 259 -12.04 -6.02 -10.98
CA CYS A 259 -11.77 -5.66 -12.37
C CYS A 259 -12.73 -6.39 -13.33
N SER A 260 -12.96 -7.68 -13.11
CA SER A 260 -13.90 -8.48 -13.91
C SER A 260 -15.35 -8.00 -13.76
N VAL A 261 -15.77 -7.64 -12.52
CA VAL A 261 -17.08 -6.99 -12.26
C VAL A 261 -17.25 -5.74 -13.13
N THR A 262 -16.20 -4.91 -13.17
CA THR A 262 -16.24 -3.68 -13.97
C THR A 262 -16.34 -3.97 -15.47
N ALA A 263 -15.70 -5.06 -15.92
CA ALA A 263 -15.67 -5.42 -17.34
C ALA A 263 -16.95 -6.07 -17.86
N VAL A 264 -17.62 -6.92 -17.05
CA VAL A 264 -18.75 -7.72 -17.53
C VAL A 264 -20.13 -7.11 -17.24
N GLY A 265 -20.20 -6.18 -16.28
CA GLY A 265 -21.44 -5.94 -15.54
C GLY A 265 -22.56 -5.22 -16.27
N LEU A 266 -22.32 -4.39 -17.26
CA LEU A 266 -23.35 -3.54 -17.85
C LEU A 266 -23.39 -3.57 -19.38
N LYS A 267 -22.25 -3.38 -20.02
CA LYS A 267 -22.03 -3.34 -21.48
C LYS A 267 -20.55 -3.62 -21.76
N PRO A 268 -20.15 -3.83 -23.03
CA PRO A 268 -18.74 -4.02 -23.37
C PRO A 268 -17.86 -2.97 -22.70
N TRP A 269 -16.79 -3.38 -22.07
CA TRP A 269 -15.98 -2.50 -21.20
C TRP A 269 -15.39 -1.28 -21.93
N GLN A 270 -15.12 -1.39 -23.26
CA GLN A 270 -14.66 -0.24 -24.05
C GLN A 270 -15.73 0.85 -24.12
N GLU A 271 -17.00 0.49 -24.34
CA GLU A 271 -18.11 1.42 -24.38
C GLU A 271 -18.38 2.03 -22.99
N LEU A 272 -18.23 1.20 -21.92
CA LEU A 272 -18.33 1.69 -20.56
C LEU A 272 -17.29 2.78 -20.24
N LEU A 273 -16.05 2.61 -20.73
CA LEU A 273 -14.99 3.59 -20.53
C LEU A 273 -15.18 4.85 -21.38
N ALA A 274 -15.82 4.74 -22.55
CA ALA A 274 -16.14 5.88 -23.42
C ALA A 274 -17.11 6.86 -22.76
N ASP A 275 -17.97 6.41 -21.84
CA ASP A 275 -18.93 7.25 -21.09
C ASP A 275 -18.25 8.24 -20.14
N ARG A 276 -16.93 8.19 -19.95
CA ARG A 276 -16.13 9.03 -19.07
C ARG A 276 -16.68 9.15 -17.63
N ASN A 277 -17.25 8.07 -17.12
CA ASN A 277 -17.69 8.02 -15.74
C ASN A 277 -16.49 8.14 -14.79
N ASN A 278 -16.63 8.95 -13.76
CA ASN A 278 -15.56 9.14 -12.77
C ASN A 278 -15.26 7.87 -11.97
N TRP A 279 -16.22 6.96 -11.84
CA TRP A 279 -16.08 5.68 -11.14
C TRP A 279 -16.81 4.54 -11.87
N PRO A 280 -16.21 3.96 -12.92
CA PRO A 280 -16.87 2.91 -13.73
C PRO A 280 -17.36 1.72 -12.91
N THR A 281 -16.57 1.22 -11.95
CA THR A 281 -16.97 0.11 -11.06
C THR A 281 -18.24 0.43 -10.28
N GLY A 282 -18.31 1.62 -9.67
CA GLY A 282 -19.51 2.05 -8.93
C GLY A 282 -20.72 2.22 -9.85
N HIS A 283 -20.51 2.74 -11.07
CA HIS A 283 -21.55 2.89 -12.08
C HIS A 283 -22.14 1.53 -12.50
N VAL A 284 -21.27 0.54 -12.79
CA VAL A 284 -21.67 -0.84 -13.09
C VAL A 284 -22.51 -1.42 -11.95
N VAL A 285 -21.99 -1.40 -10.73
CA VAL A 285 -22.65 -2.00 -9.57
C VAL A 285 -24.00 -1.34 -9.29
N ARG A 286 -24.08 0.00 -9.41
CA ARG A 286 -25.34 0.73 -9.23
C ARG A 286 -26.41 0.34 -10.26
N ASN A 287 -26.03 0.18 -11.52
CA ASN A 287 -26.99 -0.16 -12.59
C ASN A 287 -27.39 -1.63 -12.59
N THR A 288 -26.50 -2.54 -12.14
CA THR A 288 -26.79 -3.97 -12.06
C THR A 288 -27.52 -4.36 -10.78
N LEU A 289 -27.08 -3.83 -9.63
CA LEU A 289 -27.60 -4.23 -8.29
C LEU A 289 -28.38 -3.11 -7.58
N GLY A 290 -28.58 -1.96 -8.24
CA GLY A 290 -29.29 -0.83 -7.66
C GLY A 290 -28.52 -0.18 -6.50
N LEU A 291 -29.27 0.54 -5.66
CA LEU A 291 -28.72 1.25 -4.51
C LEU A 291 -28.12 0.29 -3.47
N ALA A 292 -28.70 -0.89 -3.28
CA ALA A 292 -28.19 -1.87 -2.33
C ALA A 292 -26.77 -2.34 -2.70
N GLY A 293 -26.53 -2.66 -3.97
CA GLY A 293 -25.18 -3.01 -4.45
C GLY A 293 -24.18 -1.88 -4.27
N LEU A 294 -24.59 -0.64 -4.55
CA LEU A 294 -23.73 0.52 -4.35
C LEU A 294 -23.38 0.75 -2.88
N VAL A 295 -24.31 0.53 -1.95
CA VAL A 295 -24.05 0.63 -0.51
C VAL A 295 -23.10 -0.46 -0.05
N ILE A 296 -23.24 -1.70 -0.52
CA ILE A 296 -22.33 -2.80 -0.19
C ILE A 296 -20.93 -2.50 -0.72
N LEU A 297 -20.80 -2.06 -1.97
CA LEU A 297 -19.51 -1.68 -2.57
C LEU A 297 -18.87 -0.49 -1.84
N GLY A 298 -19.67 0.53 -1.49
CA GLY A 298 -19.24 1.68 -0.71
C GLY A 298 -18.74 1.30 0.68
N THR A 299 -19.43 0.35 1.34
CA THR A 299 -18.99 -0.21 2.62
C THR A 299 -17.65 -0.93 2.48
N ALA A 300 -17.48 -1.75 1.44
CA ALA A 300 -16.20 -2.41 1.15
C ALA A 300 -15.07 -1.39 0.96
N MET A 301 -15.31 -0.35 0.17
CA MET A 301 -14.33 0.70 -0.09
C MET A 301 -14.00 1.52 1.16
N PHE A 302 -15.01 1.84 1.98
CA PHE A 302 -14.82 2.51 3.26
C PHE A 302 -13.98 1.67 4.23
N CYS A 303 -14.27 0.36 4.32
CA CYS A 303 -13.46 -0.60 5.08
C CYS A 303 -12.01 -0.65 4.57
N ALA A 304 -11.79 -0.68 3.26
CA ALA A 304 -10.46 -0.68 2.66
C ALA A 304 -9.65 0.57 3.02
N VAL A 305 -10.28 1.75 2.93
CA VAL A 305 -9.63 3.03 3.26
C VAL A 305 -9.22 3.08 4.72
N ILE A 306 -10.13 2.76 5.65
CA ILE A 306 -9.85 2.79 7.09
C ILE A 306 -8.77 1.78 7.45
N SER A 307 -8.89 0.56 6.94
CA SER A 307 -7.94 -0.52 7.16
C SER A 307 -6.54 -0.16 6.67
N GLY A 308 -6.44 0.34 5.43
CA GLY A 308 -5.17 0.79 4.86
C GLY A 308 -4.54 1.94 5.65
N MET A 309 -5.31 2.98 5.98
CA MET A 309 -4.81 4.11 6.79
C MET A 309 -4.29 3.62 8.14
N ASN A 310 -5.03 2.75 8.82
CA ASN A 310 -4.63 2.20 10.11
C ASN A 310 -3.30 1.43 10.01
N ALA A 311 -3.19 0.51 9.04
CA ALA A 311 -2.01 -0.30 8.83
C ALA A 311 -0.77 0.57 8.52
N PHE A 312 -0.91 1.58 7.67
CA PHE A 312 0.20 2.45 7.29
C PHE A 312 0.59 3.45 8.39
N TYR A 313 -0.34 3.91 9.23
CA TYR A 313 0.02 4.66 10.46
C TYR A 313 0.84 3.80 11.42
N ILE A 314 0.42 2.55 11.62
CA ILE A 314 1.15 1.57 12.42
C ILE A 314 2.56 1.39 11.87
N SER A 315 2.69 1.02 10.61
CA SER A 315 3.96 0.64 9.98
C SER A 315 4.93 1.82 9.88
N THR A 316 4.47 2.99 9.39
CA THR A 316 5.30 4.20 9.29
C THR A 316 5.84 4.62 10.65
N SER A 317 4.97 4.66 11.67
CA SER A 317 5.38 5.13 12.99
C SER A 317 6.35 4.19 13.69
N ARG A 318 6.24 2.88 13.51
CA ARG A 318 7.19 1.89 14.06
C ARG A 318 8.51 1.90 13.32
N LEU A 319 8.47 2.04 12.00
CA LEU A 319 9.68 2.20 11.20
C LEU A 319 10.47 3.44 11.65
N MET A 320 9.80 4.60 11.77
CA MET A 320 10.44 5.84 12.23
C MET A 320 10.98 5.71 13.65
N TYR A 321 10.25 5.02 14.54
CA TYR A 321 10.70 4.71 15.90
C TYR A 321 11.98 3.85 15.86
N ALA A 322 11.99 2.76 15.12
CA ALA A 322 13.16 1.88 14.99
C ALA A 322 14.37 2.61 14.40
N MET A 323 14.19 3.41 13.36
CA MET A 323 15.24 4.23 12.78
C MET A 323 15.81 5.24 13.78
N ALA A 324 14.96 5.83 14.64
CA ALA A 324 15.41 6.77 15.67
C ALA A 324 16.15 6.05 16.81
N GLN A 325 15.72 4.85 17.23
CA GLN A 325 16.43 4.03 18.22
C GLN A 325 17.84 3.66 17.75
N GLU A 326 18.00 3.44 16.46
CA GLU A 326 19.29 3.14 15.84
C GLU A 326 20.07 4.40 15.43
N GLY A 327 19.51 5.57 15.72
CA GLY A 327 20.13 6.84 15.44
C GLY A 327 20.12 7.27 13.98
N SER A 328 19.29 6.67 13.15
CA SER A 328 19.10 7.05 11.75
C SER A 328 18.04 8.13 11.55
N LEU A 329 17.32 8.50 12.61
CA LEU A 329 16.40 9.65 12.68
C LEU A 329 16.57 10.38 14.01
N PRO A 330 16.09 11.63 14.14
CA PRO A 330 16.09 12.36 15.39
C PRO A 330 15.48 11.58 16.54
N GLN A 331 16.10 11.62 17.74
CA GLN A 331 15.63 10.90 18.94
C GLN A 331 14.22 11.27 19.38
N TRP A 332 13.68 12.38 18.89
CA TRP A 332 12.30 12.79 19.10
C TRP A 332 11.29 11.74 18.63
N PHE A 333 11.59 11.05 17.51
CA PHE A 333 10.76 9.95 16.97
C PHE A 333 10.90 8.65 17.79
N GLY A 334 12.00 8.49 18.54
CA GLY A 334 12.28 7.31 19.38
C GLY A 334 11.59 7.31 20.75
N LYS A 335 10.66 8.22 21.01
CA LYS A 335 9.93 8.32 22.29
C LYS A 335 8.57 7.64 22.20
N LEU A 336 8.31 6.69 23.10
CA LEU A 336 6.99 6.09 23.26
C LEU A 336 6.13 6.94 24.23
N SER A 337 4.82 6.96 23.98
CA SER A 337 3.85 7.57 24.89
C SER A 337 3.84 6.81 26.22
N PRO A 338 4.03 7.48 27.37
CA PRO A 338 4.02 6.80 28.68
C PRO A 338 2.70 6.09 28.98
N LYS A 339 1.57 6.65 28.52
CA LYS A 339 0.22 6.12 28.76
C LYS A 339 -0.13 4.95 27.86
N TYR A 340 0.25 5.03 26.58
CA TYR A 340 -0.26 4.12 25.54
C TYR A 340 0.82 3.18 24.97
N GLY A 341 2.12 3.46 25.21
CA GLY A 341 3.23 2.70 24.65
C GLY A 341 3.36 2.81 23.12
N THR A 342 2.82 3.88 22.53
CA THR A 342 2.83 4.12 21.07
C THR A 342 3.84 5.20 20.70
N PRO A 343 4.41 5.19 19.49
CA PRO A 343 5.34 6.21 19.00
C PRO A 343 4.60 7.50 18.59
N LYS A 344 4.01 8.19 19.58
CA LYS A 344 3.13 9.34 19.40
C LYS A 344 3.71 10.42 18.49
N ASN A 345 4.99 10.74 18.64
CA ASN A 345 5.62 11.81 17.87
C ASN A 345 5.73 11.47 16.38
N ALA A 346 6.03 10.20 16.06
CA ALA A 346 6.05 9.72 14.69
C ALA A 346 4.65 9.79 14.06
N ILE A 347 3.61 9.40 14.81
CA ILE A 347 2.21 9.46 14.35
C ILE A 347 1.80 10.92 14.09
N ILE A 348 2.11 11.86 14.99
CA ILE A 348 1.80 13.28 14.81
C ILE A 348 2.51 13.87 13.60
N PHE A 349 3.79 13.55 13.41
CA PHE A 349 4.54 14.00 12.24
C PHE A 349 3.93 13.47 10.94
N THR A 350 3.63 12.16 10.89
CA THR A 350 2.97 11.51 9.76
C THR A 350 1.62 12.16 9.46
N MET A 351 0.80 12.43 10.48
CA MET A 351 -0.46 13.15 10.37
C MET A 351 -0.27 14.54 9.76
N ALA A 352 0.63 15.35 10.34
CA ALA A 352 0.87 16.72 9.88
C ALA A 352 1.33 16.77 8.43
N ALA A 353 2.25 15.87 8.05
CA ALA A 353 2.70 15.75 6.66
C ALA A 353 1.58 15.28 5.70
N SER A 354 0.65 14.44 6.17
CA SER A 354 -0.46 13.93 5.36
C SER A 354 -1.54 14.99 5.11
N LEU A 355 -1.70 15.99 5.97
CA LEU A 355 -2.72 17.04 5.85
C LEU A 355 -2.52 17.99 4.65
N PHE A 356 -1.34 17.96 4.04
CA PHE A 356 -1.10 18.74 2.81
C PHE A 356 -1.73 18.09 1.57
N ALA A 357 -1.82 16.78 1.49
CA ALA A 357 -2.24 16.08 0.27
C ALA A 357 -3.69 16.34 -0.17
N PRO A 358 -4.70 16.49 0.71
CA PRO A 358 -6.08 16.79 0.29
C PRO A 358 -6.24 18.08 -0.54
N TRP A 359 -5.28 18.99 -0.46
CA TRP A 359 -5.30 20.26 -1.20
C TRP A 359 -4.88 20.13 -2.67
N PHE A 360 -4.37 18.97 -3.11
CA PHE A 360 -3.83 18.81 -4.46
C PHE A 360 -4.75 18.04 -5.44
N GLY A 361 -5.94 17.66 -5.01
CA GLY A 361 -6.91 16.99 -5.87
C GLY A 361 -6.51 15.58 -6.30
N ARG A 362 -7.16 15.08 -7.36
CA ARG A 362 -7.07 13.67 -7.79
C ARG A 362 -5.77 13.32 -8.52
N GLU A 363 -5.22 14.23 -9.30
CA GLU A 363 -4.03 13.92 -10.14
C GLU A 363 -2.82 13.50 -9.31
N ILE A 364 -2.69 14.06 -8.11
CA ILE A 364 -1.61 13.67 -7.20
C ILE A 364 -1.67 12.18 -6.80
N LEU A 365 -2.86 11.56 -6.86
CA LEU A 365 -3.03 10.15 -6.51
C LEU A 365 -2.19 9.24 -7.40
N LEU A 366 -2.14 9.51 -8.71
CA LEU A 366 -1.34 8.72 -9.65
C LEU A 366 0.16 8.94 -9.43
N TRP A 367 0.57 10.18 -9.14
CA TRP A 367 1.98 10.46 -8.82
C TRP A 367 2.43 9.74 -7.55
N ILE A 368 1.55 9.67 -6.55
CA ILE A 368 1.80 8.94 -5.30
C ILE A 368 1.91 7.43 -5.57
N VAL A 369 1.05 6.86 -6.40
CA VAL A 369 1.13 5.44 -6.80
C VAL A 369 2.50 5.13 -7.44
N ASP A 370 2.95 5.98 -8.35
CA ASP A 370 4.25 5.84 -9.00
C ASP A 370 5.39 5.90 -7.98
N MET A 371 5.39 6.91 -7.10
CA MET A 371 6.42 7.09 -6.07
C MET A 371 6.45 5.93 -5.08
N THR A 372 5.29 5.45 -4.66
CA THR A 372 5.15 4.29 -3.76
C THR A 372 5.73 3.04 -4.42
N SER A 373 5.44 2.83 -5.70
CA SER A 373 5.96 1.69 -6.46
C SER A 373 7.49 1.68 -6.51
N VAL A 374 8.12 2.84 -6.77
CA VAL A 374 9.59 2.96 -6.76
C VAL A 374 10.16 2.73 -5.37
N GLY A 375 9.58 3.38 -4.35
CA GLY A 375 10.01 3.23 -2.97
C GLY A 375 9.96 1.76 -2.54
N ALA A 376 8.84 1.08 -2.78
CA ALA A 376 8.67 -0.34 -2.48
C ALA A 376 9.66 -1.22 -3.25
N ALA A 377 9.85 -1.02 -4.55
CA ALA A 377 10.78 -1.82 -5.35
C ALA A 377 12.23 -1.70 -4.86
N ILE A 378 12.67 -0.50 -4.48
CA ILE A 378 13.99 -0.27 -3.86
C ILE A 378 14.11 -1.05 -2.54
N VAL A 379 13.12 -0.93 -1.67
CA VAL A 379 13.12 -1.60 -0.36
C VAL A 379 13.08 -3.12 -0.51
N PHE A 380 12.29 -3.63 -1.44
CA PHE A 380 12.25 -5.06 -1.75
C PHE A 380 13.60 -5.58 -2.24
N ALA A 381 14.33 -4.79 -3.05
CA ALA A 381 15.69 -5.14 -3.48
C ALA A 381 16.66 -5.18 -2.29
N TYR A 382 16.63 -4.20 -1.39
CA TYR A 382 17.46 -4.21 -0.17
C TYR A 382 17.13 -5.38 0.75
N THR A 383 15.86 -5.68 0.94
CA THR A 383 15.41 -6.76 1.85
C THR A 383 15.79 -8.13 1.30
N THR A 384 15.57 -8.38 0.01
CA THR A 384 15.92 -9.65 -0.63
C THR A 384 17.43 -9.85 -0.72
N ALA A 385 18.21 -8.79 -1.03
CA ALA A 385 19.66 -8.81 -0.96
C ALA A 385 20.16 -9.10 0.47
N SER A 386 19.53 -8.49 1.47
CA SER A 386 19.82 -8.76 2.89
C SER A 386 19.55 -10.21 3.25
N ALA A 387 18.46 -10.79 2.76
CA ALA A 387 18.15 -12.22 2.94
C ALA A 387 19.26 -13.11 2.33
N ALA A 388 19.69 -12.82 1.10
CA ALA A 388 20.76 -13.56 0.45
C ALA A 388 22.09 -13.51 1.23
N ILE A 389 22.48 -12.31 1.69
CA ILE A 389 23.72 -12.10 2.44
C ILE A 389 23.69 -12.82 3.80
N ILE A 390 22.58 -12.67 4.55
CA ILE A 390 22.43 -13.32 5.87
C ILE A 390 22.35 -14.83 5.73
N SER A 391 21.64 -15.34 4.71
CA SER A 391 21.56 -16.77 4.42
C SER A 391 22.91 -17.35 4.07
N LYS A 392 23.73 -16.64 3.26
CA LYS A 392 25.09 -17.05 2.93
C LYS A 392 25.98 -17.16 4.19
N ARG A 393 25.88 -16.17 5.10
CA ARG A 393 26.61 -16.21 6.40
C ARG A 393 26.18 -17.39 7.28
N ASN A 394 24.94 -17.89 7.13
CA ASN A 394 24.40 -19.02 7.87
C ASN A 394 24.49 -20.36 7.11
N ASN A 395 25.20 -20.43 5.98
CA ASN A 395 25.32 -21.60 5.11
C ASN A 395 23.96 -22.20 4.65
N ASP A 396 22.94 -21.34 4.47
CA ASP A 396 21.60 -21.73 4.03
C ASP A 396 21.43 -21.46 2.53
N THR A 397 21.93 -22.39 1.72
CA THR A 397 21.96 -22.27 0.24
C THR A 397 20.58 -22.04 -0.36
N ARG A 398 19.52 -22.66 0.18
CA ARG A 398 18.15 -22.50 -0.31
C ARG A 398 17.72 -21.04 -0.22
N ASN A 399 17.88 -20.43 0.96
CA ASN A 399 17.46 -19.04 1.17
C ASN A 399 18.40 -18.03 0.50
N VAL A 400 19.65 -18.40 0.19
CA VAL A 400 20.53 -17.60 -0.69
C VAL A 400 19.90 -17.44 -2.08
N TRP A 401 19.50 -18.54 -2.71
CA TRP A 401 18.88 -18.50 -4.04
C TRP A 401 17.53 -17.78 -4.02
N ILE A 402 16.69 -17.98 -3.01
CA ILE A 402 15.43 -17.25 -2.85
C ILE A 402 15.72 -15.74 -2.77
N GLY A 403 16.71 -15.33 -1.99
CA GLY A 403 17.08 -13.91 -1.87
C GLY A 403 17.62 -13.33 -3.19
N ILE A 404 18.43 -14.06 -3.94
CA ILE A 404 18.95 -13.64 -5.26
C ILE A 404 17.79 -13.47 -6.25
N ILE A 405 16.91 -14.47 -6.36
CA ILE A 405 15.77 -14.42 -7.28
C ILE A 405 14.83 -13.27 -6.88
N GLY A 406 14.56 -13.08 -5.58
CA GLY A 406 13.76 -11.97 -5.08
C GLY A 406 14.39 -10.61 -5.40
N CYS A 407 15.73 -10.50 -5.33
CA CYS A 407 16.44 -9.28 -5.71
C CYS A 407 16.29 -9.00 -7.22
N LEU A 408 16.42 -10.01 -8.06
CA LEU A 408 16.19 -9.89 -9.51
C LEU A 408 14.74 -9.47 -9.82
N CYS A 409 13.75 -10.04 -9.13
CA CYS A 409 12.35 -9.62 -9.25
C CYS A 409 12.17 -8.14 -8.87
N SER A 410 12.80 -7.69 -7.79
CA SER A 410 12.71 -6.30 -7.33
C SER A 410 13.38 -5.34 -8.30
N LEU A 411 14.54 -5.70 -8.84
CA LEU A 411 15.22 -4.93 -9.87
C LEU A 411 14.45 -4.91 -11.19
N PHE A 412 13.75 -6.00 -11.52
CA PHE A 412 12.85 -6.04 -12.67
C PHE A 412 11.69 -5.05 -12.51
N PHE A 413 11.01 -4.99 -11.35
CA PHE A 413 10.02 -3.96 -11.09
C PHE A 413 10.60 -2.55 -11.23
N LEU A 414 11.78 -2.33 -10.67
CA LEU A 414 12.44 -1.04 -10.76
C LEU A 414 12.77 -0.66 -12.21
N SER A 415 13.19 -1.62 -13.02
CA SER A 415 13.47 -1.40 -14.45
C SER A 415 12.23 -0.97 -15.23
N LEU A 416 11.07 -1.58 -14.96
CA LEU A 416 9.80 -1.21 -15.59
C LEU A 416 9.37 0.23 -15.26
N LEU A 417 9.76 0.75 -14.09
CA LEU A 417 9.38 2.09 -13.60
C LEU A 417 10.34 3.19 -14.02
N ILE A 418 11.66 2.90 -14.14
CA ILE A 418 12.69 3.93 -14.32
C ILE A 418 13.19 4.02 -15.75
N ILE A 419 13.21 2.91 -16.50
CA ILE A 419 13.79 2.91 -17.85
C ILE A 419 12.79 3.56 -18.83
N PRO A 420 13.21 4.59 -19.61
CA PRO A 420 12.36 5.22 -20.60
C PRO A 420 11.85 4.21 -21.63
N GLY A 421 10.58 4.33 -22.00
CA GLY A 421 9.93 3.43 -22.99
C GLY A 421 9.39 2.13 -22.41
N MET A 422 9.66 1.82 -21.13
CA MET A 422 9.05 0.69 -20.45
C MET A 422 7.57 0.96 -20.10
N PRO A 423 6.73 -0.09 -20.00
CA PRO A 423 5.28 0.05 -19.82
C PRO A 423 4.83 0.82 -18.56
N GLY A 424 5.65 0.82 -17.51
CA GLY A 424 5.38 1.50 -16.24
C GLY A 424 6.18 2.79 -16.04
N TYR A 425 6.85 3.32 -17.09
CA TYR A 425 7.75 4.47 -16.94
C TYR A 425 7.07 5.67 -16.27
N LEU A 426 7.74 6.19 -15.24
CA LEU A 426 7.26 7.28 -14.39
C LEU A 426 6.91 8.54 -15.19
N THR A 427 5.83 9.22 -14.82
CA THR A 427 5.49 10.53 -15.35
C THR A 427 6.55 11.59 -14.99
N PHE A 428 6.58 12.70 -15.71
CA PHE A 428 7.51 13.79 -15.42
C PHE A 428 7.30 14.31 -13.98
N GLN A 429 6.07 14.50 -13.56
CA GLN A 429 5.68 14.99 -12.25
C GLN A 429 6.14 14.01 -11.14
N SER A 430 5.90 12.71 -11.32
CA SER A 430 6.35 11.68 -10.37
C SER A 430 7.87 11.69 -10.18
N ARG A 431 8.62 11.89 -11.26
CA ARG A 431 10.10 12.01 -11.19
C ARG A 431 10.56 13.24 -10.42
N VAL A 432 9.92 14.39 -10.66
CA VAL A 432 10.26 15.63 -9.93
C VAL A 432 10.01 15.47 -8.43
N VAL A 433 8.85 14.93 -8.04
CA VAL A 433 8.52 14.74 -6.62
C VAL A 433 9.43 13.69 -5.98
N LEU A 434 9.81 12.64 -6.71
CA LEU A 434 10.78 11.65 -6.23
C LEU A 434 12.17 12.27 -5.99
N LEU A 435 12.64 13.15 -6.88
CA LEU A 435 13.91 13.87 -6.70
C LEU A 435 13.87 14.80 -5.48
N ILE A 436 12.76 15.49 -5.25
CA ILE A 436 12.56 16.31 -4.04
C ILE A 436 12.66 15.43 -2.79
N TRP A 437 12.00 14.26 -2.78
CA TRP A 437 12.06 13.32 -1.66
C TRP A 437 13.47 12.82 -1.38
N ILE A 438 14.23 12.49 -2.43
CA ILE A 438 15.64 12.08 -2.33
C ILE A 438 16.47 13.23 -1.76
N GLY A 439 16.25 14.46 -2.22
CA GLY A 439 16.94 15.66 -1.71
C GLY A 439 16.68 15.88 -0.22
N ILE A 440 15.43 15.77 0.23
CA ILE A 440 15.07 15.84 1.65
C ILE A 440 15.80 14.74 2.45
N GLY A 441 15.80 13.51 1.94
CA GLY A 441 16.51 12.39 2.57
C GLY A 441 18.01 12.63 2.71
N LEU A 442 18.63 13.19 1.69
CA LEU A 442 20.03 13.55 1.72
C LEU A 442 20.34 14.61 2.79
N LEU A 443 19.50 15.64 2.91
CA LEU A 443 19.63 16.67 3.95
C LEU A 443 19.51 16.07 5.36
N PHE A 444 18.53 15.17 5.57
CA PHE A 444 18.41 14.44 6.84
C PHE A 444 19.66 13.60 7.14
N TYR A 445 20.13 12.84 6.16
CA TYR A 445 21.32 12.01 6.29
C TYR A 445 22.57 12.82 6.66
N LEU A 446 22.82 13.94 5.98
CA LEU A 446 23.97 14.80 6.24
C LEU A 446 23.90 15.44 7.64
N LYS A 447 22.72 15.87 8.09
CA LYS A 447 22.52 16.42 9.43
C LYS A 447 22.80 15.38 10.52
N ILE A 448 22.32 14.16 10.34
CA ILE A 448 22.51 13.06 11.28
C ILE A 448 24.00 12.67 11.35
N ARG A 449 24.66 12.56 10.19
CA ARG A 449 26.10 12.24 10.13
C ARG A 449 26.95 13.24 10.92
N LYS A 450 26.66 14.53 10.83
CA LYS A 450 27.36 15.57 11.61
C LYS A 450 27.18 15.37 13.12
N THR A 451 26.00 14.96 13.57
CA THR A 451 25.70 14.74 15.00
C THR A 451 26.40 13.51 15.56
N TYR A 452 26.73 12.51 14.73
CA TYR A 452 27.42 11.28 15.16
C TYR A 452 28.95 11.33 15.08
N VAL A 453 29.52 12.24 14.28
CA VAL A 453 30.99 12.43 14.21
C VAL A 453 31.49 13.22 15.42
N ILE A 454 30.58 13.88 16.17
CA ILE A 454 30.92 14.69 17.36
C ILE A 454 30.75 13.89 18.68
N LYS A 455 30.33 12.65 18.62
CA LYS A 455 30.27 11.70 19.75
C LYS A 455 31.10 10.46 19.43
#